data_efbc18a7f26717eb4973804b06a2edcc
#
_entry.id   efbc18a7f26717eb4973804b06a2edcc
#
_cell.length_a   1.000
_cell.length_b   1.000
_cell.length_c   1.000
_cell.angle_alpha   90.00
_cell.angle_beta   90.00
_cell.angle_gamma   90.00
#
_symmetry.space_group_name_H-M   'P 1'
#
loop_
_entity.id
_entity.type
_entity.pdbx_description
1 polymer ?
#
loop_
_entity_poly.entity_id
_entity_poly.type
_entity_poly.pdbx_seq_one_letter_code
_entity_poly.pdbx_strand_id
1 'polypeptide(L)'
;RQFGYKSGVHLRRMHYQLVSQEDARKPDGTRYDNTEGDWKLLCAAGKYARYLGMIEPTAFVDRRNPDPHIHAPSASWQNGAPRFEIDDPSWYLPTIQASIADYVSFTIPTPDVTGYTYSAADQAYHLEIWVEKSTQNDVLESVCTQYGVNLVTSLGFQSITSVIDLLERIT
;
A
#
# COMPACT_ATOMS: atom_id res chain seq x y z
N ARG A 1 -14.57 -20.42 15.70
CA ARG A 1 -16.03 -20.72 15.66
C ARG A 1 -16.61 -20.96 17.06
N GLN A 2 -15.86 -21.61 17.97
CA GLN A 2 -16.32 -21.92 19.34
C GLN A 2 -16.74 -20.68 20.14
N PHE A 3 -16.11 -19.53 19.91
CA PHE A 3 -16.40 -18.27 20.61
C PHE A 3 -17.27 -17.29 19.84
N GLY A 4 -17.88 -17.71 18.72
CA GLY A 4 -18.77 -16.88 17.91
C GLY A 4 -18.06 -15.77 17.11
N TYR A 5 -16.73 -15.74 17.07
CA TYR A 5 -15.99 -14.78 16.27
C TYR A 5 -16.09 -15.14 14.78
N LYS A 6 -16.38 -14.14 13.95
CA LYS A 6 -16.43 -14.30 12.49
C LYS A 6 -15.08 -13.91 11.86
N SER A 7 -14.58 -12.72 12.18
CA SER A 7 -13.31 -12.17 11.70
C SER A 7 -12.92 -10.94 12.53
N GLY A 8 -11.73 -10.45 12.37
CA GLY A 8 -11.30 -9.18 12.95
C GLY A 8 -11.13 -9.19 14.47
N VAL A 9 -10.67 -10.29 15.03
CA VAL A 9 -10.45 -10.43 16.48
C VAL A 9 -9.05 -9.98 16.87
N HIS A 10 -8.95 -9.16 17.91
CA HIS A 10 -7.66 -8.85 18.49
C HIS A 10 -7.12 -10.06 19.26
N LEU A 11 -5.89 -10.50 18.98
CA LEU A 11 -5.30 -11.72 19.52
C LEU A 11 -5.27 -11.73 21.07
N ARG A 12 -5.07 -10.56 21.71
CA ARG A 12 -5.13 -10.41 23.19
C ARG A 12 -6.52 -10.76 23.76
N ARG A 13 -7.59 -10.47 23.03
CA ARG A 13 -8.94 -10.85 23.44
C ARG A 13 -9.12 -12.37 23.42
N MET A 14 -8.58 -13.04 22.41
CA MET A 14 -8.58 -14.50 22.34
C MET A 14 -7.76 -15.10 23.48
N HIS A 15 -6.62 -14.53 23.83
CA HIS A 15 -5.81 -14.96 24.97
C HIS A 15 -6.62 -14.97 26.27
N TYR A 16 -7.27 -13.87 26.62
CA TYR A 16 -8.08 -13.80 27.83
C TYR A 16 -9.29 -14.73 27.80
N GLN A 17 -9.86 -14.95 26.63
CA GLN A 17 -10.95 -15.92 26.47
C GLN A 17 -10.47 -17.36 26.76
N LEU A 18 -9.28 -17.74 26.28
CA LEU A 18 -8.69 -19.04 26.57
C LEU A 18 -8.35 -19.20 28.05
N VAL A 19 -7.78 -18.18 28.68
CA VAL A 19 -7.47 -18.18 30.12
C VAL A 19 -8.72 -18.36 30.98
N SER A 20 -9.86 -17.80 30.56
CA SER A 20 -11.13 -17.91 31.28
C SER A 20 -11.77 -19.30 31.18
N GLN A 21 -11.28 -20.19 30.32
CA GLN A 21 -11.81 -21.54 30.16
C GLN A 21 -11.02 -22.54 30.98
N GLU A 22 -11.74 -23.29 31.82
CA GLU A 22 -11.11 -24.29 32.69
C GLU A 22 -10.58 -25.51 31.94
N ASP A 23 -11.14 -25.81 30.79
CA ASP A 23 -10.82 -26.95 29.94
C ASP A 23 -9.81 -26.64 28.80
N ALA A 24 -9.40 -25.40 28.67
CA ALA A 24 -8.38 -25.03 27.65
C ALA A 24 -7.04 -25.70 27.97
N ARG A 25 -6.55 -26.52 27.03
CA ARG A 25 -5.28 -27.26 27.15
C ARG A 25 -4.34 -26.91 26.01
N LYS A 26 -3.04 -26.91 26.34
CA LYS A 26 -1.95 -26.84 25.38
C LYS A 26 -1.71 -28.21 24.71
N PRO A 27 -0.95 -28.27 23.61
CA PRO A 27 -0.63 -29.53 22.95
C PRO A 27 0.05 -30.55 23.87
N ASP A 28 0.74 -30.10 24.91
CA ASP A 28 1.40 -30.94 25.91
C ASP A 28 0.43 -31.46 27.01
N GLY A 29 -0.86 -31.12 26.92
CA GLY A 29 -1.90 -31.48 27.87
C GLY A 29 -1.98 -30.57 29.10
N THR A 30 -1.05 -29.67 29.30
CA THR A 30 -1.09 -28.71 30.42
C THR A 30 -2.14 -27.63 30.19
N ARG A 31 -2.62 -27.04 31.28
CA ARG A 31 -3.62 -25.96 31.21
C ARG A 31 -3.02 -24.73 30.52
N TYR A 32 -3.89 -24.02 29.79
CA TYR A 32 -3.55 -22.69 29.23
C TYR A 32 -3.81 -21.62 30.29
N ASP A 33 -2.78 -20.87 30.67
CA ASP A 33 -2.83 -19.89 31.76
C ASP A 33 -2.38 -18.48 31.28
N ASN A 34 -2.57 -17.48 32.13
CA ASN A 34 -2.14 -16.11 31.85
C ASN A 34 -0.64 -15.94 32.09
N THR A 35 0.18 -16.65 31.30
CA THR A 35 1.63 -16.57 31.35
C THR A 35 2.21 -16.00 30.05
N GLU A 36 3.42 -15.43 30.13
CA GLU A 36 4.10 -14.95 28.94
C GLU A 36 4.41 -16.09 27.93
N GLY A 37 4.69 -17.30 28.44
CA GLY A 37 4.91 -18.49 27.62
C GLY A 37 3.66 -18.86 26.82
N ASP A 38 2.51 -18.90 27.47
CA ASP A 38 1.24 -19.23 26.83
C ASP A 38 0.78 -18.14 25.85
N TRP A 39 1.06 -16.87 26.17
CA TRP A 39 0.88 -15.77 25.22
C TRP A 39 1.74 -15.94 23.95
N LYS A 40 3.04 -16.25 24.11
CA LYS A 40 3.95 -16.52 22.97
C LYS A 40 3.49 -17.73 22.15
N LEU A 41 3.00 -18.77 22.82
CA LEU A 41 2.44 -19.94 22.15
C LEU A 41 1.23 -19.58 21.27
N LEU A 42 0.30 -18.78 21.81
CA LEU A 42 -0.87 -18.31 21.05
C LEU A 42 -0.47 -17.43 19.85
N CYS A 43 0.48 -16.53 20.06
CA CYS A 43 1.02 -15.69 18.97
C CYS A 43 1.60 -16.55 17.84
N ALA A 44 2.40 -17.56 18.20
CA ALA A 44 2.99 -18.50 17.24
C ALA A 44 1.90 -19.33 16.52
N ALA A 45 0.94 -19.87 17.29
CA ALA A 45 -0.15 -20.65 16.72
C ALA A 45 -1.00 -19.81 15.75
N GLY A 46 -1.36 -18.59 16.11
CA GLY A 46 -2.11 -17.67 15.24
C GLY A 46 -1.34 -17.28 13.97
N LYS A 47 -0.01 -17.14 14.07
CA LYS A 47 0.88 -16.91 12.93
C LYS A 47 0.86 -18.10 11.96
N TYR A 48 1.15 -19.30 12.47
CA TYR A 48 1.24 -20.48 11.62
C TYR A 48 -0.11 -20.93 11.08
N ALA A 49 -1.20 -20.75 11.83
CA ALA A 49 -2.54 -21.05 11.34
C ALA A 49 -2.90 -20.21 10.09
N ARG A 50 -2.48 -18.95 10.02
CA ARG A 50 -2.63 -18.11 8.82
C ARG A 50 -1.75 -18.57 7.67
N TYR A 51 -0.48 -18.86 7.94
CA TYR A 51 0.45 -19.34 6.89
C TYR A 51 0.04 -20.68 6.27
N LEU A 52 -0.61 -21.53 7.06
CA LEU A 52 -1.10 -22.83 6.61
C LEU A 52 -2.52 -22.77 6.02
N GLY A 53 -3.12 -21.58 5.92
CA GLY A 53 -4.50 -21.43 5.44
C GLY A 53 -5.56 -22.09 6.32
N MET A 54 -5.24 -22.39 7.58
CA MET A 54 -6.20 -22.98 8.53
C MET A 54 -7.25 -22.01 9.03
N ILE A 55 -6.94 -20.72 8.97
CA ILE A 55 -7.83 -19.60 9.27
C ILE A 55 -7.63 -18.51 8.22
N GLU A 56 -8.67 -17.69 8.04
CA GLU A 56 -8.61 -16.55 7.13
C GLU A 56 -7.46 -15.60 7.50
N PRO A 57 -6.75 -15.04 6.51
CA PRO A 57 -5.68 -14.08 6.75
C PRO A 57 -6.11 -12.91 7.63
N THR A 58 -7.32 -12.41 7.42
CA THR A 58 -7.95 -11.28 8.14
C THR A 58 -8.62 -11.67 9.46
N ALA A 59 -8.44 -12.91 9.93
CA ALA A 59 -9.04 -13.38 11.19
C ALA A 59 -8.59 -12.55 12.41
N PHE A 60 -7.40 -11.96 12.35
CA PHE A 60 -6.88 -11.11 13.41
C PHE A 60 -6.67 -9.69 12.93
N VAL A 61 -7.01 -8.72 13.79
CA VAL A 61 -6.74 -7.30 13.57
C VAL A 61 -5.59 -6.84 14.46
N ASP A 62 -4.75 -5.98 13.90
CA ASP A 62 -3.71 -5.26 14.62
C ASP A 62 -4.18 -3.82 14.88
N ARG A 63 -4.47 -3.51 16.14
CA ARG A 63 -4.86 -2.16 16.55
C ARG A 63 -3.70 -1.39 17.18
N ARG A 64 -2.53 -1.97 17.14
CA ARG A 64 -1.32 -1.35 17.72
C ARG A 64 -0.70 -0.35 16.74
N ASN A 65 -0.69 -0.71 15.47
CA ASN A 65 -0.21 0.18 14.43
C ASN A 65 -1.34 1.11 13.95
N PRO A 66 -1.04 2.37 13.62
CA PRO A 66 -2.02 3.26 13.00
C PRO A 66 -2.42 2.74 11.61
N ASP A 67 -3.58 3.17 11.16
CA ASP A 67 -4.03 2.88 9.80
C ASP A 67 -3.10 3.53 8.78
N PRO A 68 -2.85 2.90 7.62
CA PRO A 68 -2.07 3.48 6.55
C PRO A 68 -2.70 4.77 6.00
N HIS A 69 -1.88 5.74 5.65
CA HIS A 69 -2.31 6.91 4.88
C HIS A 69 -2.31 6.54 3.39
N ILE A 70 -3.50 6.44 2.81
CA ILE A 70 -3.69 5.98 1.43
C ILE A 70 -3.79 7.19 0.50
N HIS A 71 -2.80 7.39 -0.34
CA HIS A 71 -2.73 8.46 -1.33
C HIS A 71 -2.74 7.92 -2.76
N ALA A 72 -2.34 6.66 -2.94
CA ALA A 72 -2.43 6.02 -4.24
C ALA A 72 -3.91 5.89 -4.63
N PRO A 73 -4.29 6.25 -5.86
CA PRO A 73 -5.63 6.01 -6.35
C PRO A 73 -5.92 4.51 -6.28
N SER A 74 -7.17 4.15 -5.93
CA SER A 74 -7.62 2.75 -5.94
C SER A 74 -7.24 2.14 -7.26
N ALA A 75 -6.41 1.12 -7.23
CA ALA A 75 -5.82 0.56 -8.43
C ALA A 75 -6.88 -0.07 -9.33
N SER A 76 -7.34 0.67 -10.29
CA SER A 76 -7.52 0.07 -11.58
C SER A 76 -6.10 0.03 -12.20
N TRP A 77 -5.38 -1.06 -11.99
CA TRP A 77 -4.10 -1.31 -12.65
C TRP A 77 -4.35 -1.41 -14.16
N GLN A 78 -4.67 -0.29 -14.75
CA GLN A 78 -4.55 -0.16 -16.18
C GLN A 78 -3.03 -0.01 -16.39
N ASN A 79 -2.43 -1.05 -16.94
CA ASN A 79 -1.07 -1.01 -17.48
C ASN A 79 -0.99 0.10 -18.54
N GLY A 80 -1.10 1.34 -18.09
CA GLY A 80 -0.92 2.52 -18.91
C GLY A 80 0.57 2.76 -19.08
N ALA A 81 1.10 2.53 -20.27
CA ALA A 81 2.36 3.14 -20.65
C ALA A 81 2.24 4.66 -20.40
N PRO A 82 3.32 5.33 -19.98
CA PRO A 82 3.31 6.79 -19.79
C PRO A 82 2.72 7.44 -21.03
N ARG A 83 1.69 8.26 -20.82
CA ARG A 83 0.99 8.93 -21.89
C ARG A 83 1.76 10.20 -22.23
N PHE A 84 2.34 10.22 -23.39
CA PHE A 84 2.89 11.44 -23.95
C PHE A 84 1.78 12.13 -24.74
N GLU A 85 1.27 13.24 -24.26
CA GLU A 85 0.46 14.14 -25.09
C GLU A 85 1.42 15.05 -25.85
N ILE A 86 1.55 14.78 -27.12
CA ILE A 86 2.21 15.69 -28.05
C ILE A 86 1.07 16.43 -28.72
N ASP A 87 0.92 17.71 -28.42
CA ASP A 87 0.00 18.55 -29.17
C ASP A 87 0.36 18.45 -30.66
N ASP A 88 -0.63 18.18 -31.48
CA ASP A 88 -0.44 18.16 -32.95
C ASP A 88 0.26 19.46 -33.35
N PRO A 89 1.46 19.37 -33.94
CA PRO A 89 2.13 20.58 -34.40
C PRO A 89 1.22 21.23 -35.43
N SER A 90 0.70 22.40 -35.09
CA SER A 90 -0.01 23.21 -36.09
C SER A 90 0.99 23.63 -37.15
N TRP A 91 1.03 22.87 -38.22
CA TRP A 91 1.86 23.20 -39.38
C TRP A 91 1.30 24.45 -40.01
N TYR A 92 1.83 25.59 -39.65
CA TYR A 92 1.60 26.81 -40.37
C TYR A 92 2.50 26.75 -41.59
N LEU A 93 1.98 26.34 -42.73
CA LEU A 93 2.66 26.55 -44.00
C LEU A 93 2.59 28.06 -44.30
N PRO A 94 3.69 28.81 -44.16
CA PRO A 94 3.67 30.21 -44.55
C PRO A 94 3.38 30.28 -46.05
N THR A 95 2.44 31.14 -46.45
CA THR A 95 2.19 31.44 -47.82
C THR A 95 3.49 32.02 -48.40
N ILE A 96 4.18 31.25 -49.25
CA ILE A 96 5.41 31.72 -49.88
C ILE A 96 5.01 32.78 -50.91
N GLN A 97 5.14 34.05 -50.57
CA GLN A 97 5.17 35.10 -51.55
C GLN A 97 6.58 35.10 -52.09
N ALA A 98 6.73 34.64 -53.32
CA ALA A 98 8.00 34.69 -54.04
C ALA A 98 8.34 36.13 -54.38
N SER A 99 8.91 36.86 -53.46
CA SER A 99 9.78 37.97 -53.82
C SER A 99 11.18 37.37 -54.12
N ILE A 100 11.78 37.75 -55.22
CA ILE A 100 13.12 37.29 -55.59
C ILE A 100 14.08 37.88 -54.55
N ALA A 101 14.33 37.10 -53.48
CA ALA A 101 15.35 37.41 -52.51
C ALA A 101 16.51 36.42 -52.70
N ASP A 102 17.73 36.92 -52.61
CA ASP A 102 18.95 36.14 -52.85
C ASP A 102 19.13 34.93 -51.89
N TYR A 103 18.29 34.83 -50.89
CA TYR A 103 18.24 33.65 -49.98
C TYR A 103 16.88 33.54 -49.32
N VAL A 104 16.43 32.32 -49.09
CA VAL A 104 15.25 31.99 -48.30
C VAL A 104 15.73 31.42 -46.97
N SER A 105 15.45 32.10 -45.88
CA SER A 105 15.66 31.55 -44.55
C SER A 105 14.32 31.14 -43.94
N PHE A 106 14.21 29.93 -43.46
CA PHE A 106 13.03 29.51 -42.68
C PHE A 106 13.52 28.93 -41.36
N THR A 107 12.82 29.30 -40.34
CA THR A 107 13.02 28.72 -39.02
C THR A 107 12.06 27.53 -38.88
N ILE A 108 12.59 26.36 -38.68
CA ILE A 108 11.76 25.20 -38.32
C ILE A 108 11.33 25.43 -36.88
N PRO A 109 10.03 25.60 -36.60
CA PRO A 109 9.59 25.70 -35.23
C PRO A 109 9.95 24.41 -34.49
N THR A 110 10.62 24.53 -33.37
CA THR A 110 10.77 23.42 -32.44
C THR A 110 9.39 23.08 -31.88
N PRO A 111 8.98 21.82 -31.89
CA PRO A 111 7.71 21.44 -31.27
C PRO A 111 7.75 21.81 -29.79
N ASP A 112 6.73 22.53 -29.34
CA ASP A 112 6.51 22.72 -27.91
C ASP A 112 6.11 21.37 -27.29
N VAL A 113 7.05 20.80 -26.57
CA VAL A 113 6.74 19.62 -25.75
C VAL A 113 6.06 20.12 -24.47
N THR A 114 4.74 20.23 -24.50
CA THR A 114 3.98 20.52 -23.30
C THR A 114 3.90 19.26 -22.44
N GLY A 115 4.78 19.21 -21.49
CA GLY A 115 4.64 18.51 -20.23
C GLY A 115 4.41 16.99 -20.27
N TYR A 116 5.33 16.25 -19.69
CA TYR A 116 5.03 14.93 -19.13
C TYR A 116 4.12 15.16 -17.92
N THR A 117 2.83 14.87 -18.06
CA THR A 117 1.89 14.90 -16.94
C THR A 117 2.01 13.58 -16.20
N TYR A 118 2.77 13.57 -15.14
CA TYR A 118 2.78 12.44 -14.22
C TYR A 118 1.43 12.34 -13.52
N SER A 119 0.76 11.22 -13.68
CA SER A 119 -0.38 10.86 -12.87
C SER A 119 -0.02 9.66 -12.01
N ALA A 120 -0.33 9.71 -10.73
CA ALA A 120 -0.15 8.56 -9.84
C ALA A 120 -0.95 7.33 -10.32
N ALA A 121 -2.04 7.55 -11.08
CA ALA A 121 -2.83 6.49 -11.70
C ALA A 121 -2.12 5.78 -12.87
N ASP A 122 -1.09 6.41 -13.44
CA ASP A 122 -0.32 5.87 -14.57
C ASP A 122 0.91 5.07 -14.10
N GLN A 123 1.11 4.94 -12.79
CA GLN A 123 2.20 4.16 -12.23
C GLN A 123 2.03 2.67 -12.53
N ALA A 124 3.08 2.08 -13.10
CA ALA A 124 3.14 0.64 -13.35
C ALA A 124 3.36 -0.19 -12.08
N TYR A 125 3.72 0.45 -10.98
CA TYR A 125 4.08 -0.20 -9.74
C TYR A 125 3.33 0.40 -8.55
N HIS A 126 2.91 -0.46 -7.62
CA HIS A 126 2.41 -0.02 -6.33
C HIS A 126 3.58 0.47 -5.46
N LEU A 127 3.51 1.71 -4.99
CA LEU A 127 4.54 2.31 -4.17
C LEU A 127 4.01 2.60 -2.77
N GLU A 128 4.74 2.14 -1.78
CA GLU A 128 4.48 2.46 -0.37
C GLU A 128 5.79 2.82 0.35
N ILE A 129 5.72 3.81 1.22
CA ILE A 129 6.79 4.15 2.16
C ILE A 129 6.44 3.58 3.51
N TRP A 130 7.32 2.73 4.04
CA TRP A 130 7.15 2.12 5.35
C TRP A 130 8.15 2.70 6.34
N VAL A 131 7.64 3.30 7.43
CA VAL A 131 8.45 3.93 8.46
C VAL A 131 8.19 3.33 9.84
N GLU A 132 9.25 3.18 10.62
CA GLU A 132 9.15 2.65 11.98
C GLU A 132 8.56 3.66 12.98
N LYS A 133 8.75 4.95 12.72
CA LYS A 133 8.38 6.01 13.66
C LYS A 133 7.46 7.05 13.03
N SER A 134 6.34 7.30 13.67
CA SER A 134 5.37 8.33 13.24
C SER A 134 5.92 9.76 13.24
N THR A 135 7.03 10.01 13.92
CA THR A 135 7.69 11.34 13.92
C THR A 135 8.20 11.78 12.56
N GLN A 136 8.23 10.88 11.58
CA GLN A 136 8.60 11.21 10.19
C GLN A 136 7.38 11.56 9.31
N ASN A 137 6.17 11.33 9.82
CA ASN A 137 4.95 11.52 9.04
C ASN A 137 4.80 12.96 8.55
N ASP A 138 5.08 13.96 9.40
CA ASP A 138 4.94 15.39 9.04
C ASP A 138 5.74 15.76 7.78
N VAL A 139 6.92 15.14 7.60
CA VAL A 139 7.79 15.39 6.45
C VAL A 139 7.36 14.55 5.25
N LEU A 140 7.06 13.27 5.48
CA LEU A 140 6.77 12.31 4.41
C LEU A 140 5.37 12.48 3.82
N GLU A 141 4.40 12.93 4.62
CA GLU A 141 3.01 13.08 4.20
C GLU A 141 2.86 14.01 2.99
N SER A 142 3.59 15.13 2.97
CA SER A 142 3.55 16.07 1.84
C SER A 142 4.07 15.44 0.56
N VAL A 143 5.15 14.66 0.65
CA VAL A 143 5.74 13.95 -0.49
C VAL A 143 4.83 12.82 -0.96
N CYS A 144 4.31 12.03 -0.01
CA CYS A 144 3.40 10.94 -0.31
C CYS A 144 2.13 11.43 -1.02
N THR A 145 1.55 12.53 -0.54
CA THR A 145 0.40 13.18 -1.17
C THR A 145 0.72 13.68 -2.57
N GLN A 146 1.87 14.34 -2.75
CA GLN A 146 2.27 14.90 -4.04
C GLN A 146 2.45 13.82 -5.12
N TYR A 147 3.00 12.66 -4.74
CA TYR A 147 3.32 11.59 -5.68
C TYR A 147 2.33 10.42 -5.66
N GLY A 148 1.26 10.49 -4.86
CA GLY A 148 0.26 9.42 -4.75
C GLY A 148 0.85 8.13 -4.19
N VAL A 149 1.77 8.22 -3.24
CA VAL A 149 2.44 7.11 -2.57
C VAL A 149 1.82 6.87 -1.21
N ASN A 150 1.52 5.62 -0.86
CA ASN A 150 0.98 5.30 0.46
C ASN A 150 2.05 5.41 1.55
N LEU A 151 1.66 5.89 2.71
CA LEU A 151 2.52 5.98 3.89
C LEU A 151 2.03 5.04 4.99
N VAL A 152 2.87 4.08 5.35
CA VAL A 152 2.58 3.09 6.40
C VAL A 152 3.53 3.30 7.57
N THR A 153 2.98 3.62 8.72
CA THR A 153 3.74 3.82 9.95
C THR A 153 3.56 2.64 10.89
N SER A 154 4.64 2.20 11.53
CA SER A 154 4.58 1.15 12.54
C SER A 154 5.17 1.60 13.87
N LEU A 155 4.84 0.86 14.92
CA LEU A 155 5.44 1.00 16.24
C LEU A 155 6.41 -0.17 16.49
N GLY A 156 7.54 -0.16 15.81
CA GLY A 156 8.53 -1.25 15.81
C GLY A 156 8.38 -2.20 14.61
N PHE A 157 8.57 -3.51 14.84
CA PHE A 157 8.44 -4.50 13.76
C PHE A 157 7.03 -4.56 13.18
N GLN A 158 6.96 -4.63 11.86
CA GLN A 158 5.70 -4.80 11.14
C GLN A 158 5.01 -6.10 11.52
N SER A 159 3.69 -6.04 11.67
CA SER A 159 2.89 -7.21 11.97
C SER A 159 2.55 -8.00 10.70
N ILE A 160 2.23 -9.29 10.88
CA ILE A 160 1.71 -10.10 9.76
C ILE A 160 0.42 -9.49 9.21
N THR A 161 -0.39 -8.87 10.04
CA THR A 161 -1.61 -8.18 9.64
C THR A 161 -1.30 -7.04 8.68
N SER A 162 -0.30 -6.19 8.97
CA SER A 162 0.12 -5.11 8.07
C SER A 162 0.60 -5.62 6.70
N VAL A 163 1.24 -6.80 6.66
CA VAL A 163 1.65 -7.43 5.39
C VAL A 163 0.45 -7.97 4.62
N ILE A 164 -0.55 -8.54 5.31
CA ILE A 164 -1.79 -9.00 4.69
C ILE A 164 -2.56 -7.80 4.11
N ASP A 165 -2.67 -6.72 4.87
CA ASP A 165 -3.31 -5.48 4.41
C ASP A 165 -2.60 -4.89 3.18
N LEU A 166 -1.26 -5.00 3.09
CA LEU A 166 -0.52 -4.65 1.89
C LEU A 166 -0.96 -5.53 0.70
N LEU A 167 -1.01 -6.84 0.88
CA LEU A 167 -1.43 -7.75 -0.20
C LEU A 167 -2.85 -7.45 -0.68
N GLU A 168 -3.76 -7.08 0.21
CA GLU A 168 -5.12 -6.66 -0.16
C GLU A 168 -5.15 -5.33 -0.93
N ARG A 169 -4.18 -4.42 -0.69
CA ARG A 169 -4.08 -3.16 -1.44
C ARG A 169 -3.49 -3.32 -2.83
N ILE A 170 -2.73 -4.38 -3.08
CA ILE A 170 -2.06 -4.62 -4.37
C ILE A 170 -2.77 -5.65 -5.27
N THR A 171 -3.86 -6.24 -4.81
CA THR A 171 -4.69 -7.18 -5.59
C THR A 171 -5.96 -6.50 -6.11
#